data_771f5c72ad12261f64964eebe49f99d7
#
_entry.id   771f5c72ad12261f64964eebe49f99d7
#
_cell.length_a   1.000
_cell.length_b   1.000
_cell.length_c   1.000
_cell.angle_alpha   90.00
_cell.angle_beta   90.00
_cell.angle_gamma   90.00
#
_symmetry.space_group_name_H-M   'P 1'
#
loop_
_entity.id
_entity.type
_entity.pdbx_description
1 polymer ?
#
loop_
_entity_poly.entity_id
_entity_poly.type
_entity_poly.pdbx_seq_one_letter_code
_entity_poly.pdbx_strand_id
1 'polypeptide(L)'
;TYLVGTEGMQEMLEDAGINTDSASPQYVVLGYDTEITYEKLSRASIHLHKGVPLVVSHPDMVCPSPDGGLPDTGAYMALFEATTGVKATHVSGKPNAGMILHKIEELGLKPAECVMVGDRLYTDMEMAERSGAHGVLVLSGEATREDLANAPQNPSLVVESVDLLCRRGC
;
A
#
# COMPACT_ATOMS: atom_id res chain seq x y z
N THR A 1 14.84 6.27 -11.45
CA THR A 1 13.83 5.20 -11.55
C THR A 1 13.15 5.21 -12.92
N TYR A 2 12.33 4.20 -13.19
CA TYR A 2 11.29 4.24 -14.22
C TYR A 2 9.93 4.11 -13.53
N LEU A 3 9.07 5.12 -13.68
CA LEU A 3 7.77 5.18 -13.01
C LEU A 3 6.66 4.65 -13.92
N VAL A 4 5.81 3.79 -13.37
CA VAL A 4 4.45 3.50 -13.85
C VAL A 4 3.51 4.06 -12.79
N GLY A 5 3.00 5.25 -13.03
CA GLY A 5 2.20 6.04 -12.10
C GLY A 5 1.60 7.26 -12.79
N THR A 6 0.73 7.98 -12.08
CA THR A 6 0.11 9.21 -12.56
C THR A 6 1.11 10.37 -12.64
N GLU A 7 0.74 11.42 -13.38
CA GLU A 7 1.51 12.67 -13.44
C GLU A 7 1.73 13.27 -12.04
N GLY A 8 0.70 13.25 -11.17
CA GLY A 8 0.85 13.74 -9.80
C GLY A 8 1.83 12.92 -8.94
N MET A 9 1.95 11.60 -9.17
CA MET A 9 2.97 10.80 -8.52
C MET A 9 4.36 11.10 -9.08
N GLN A 10 4.46 11.36 -10.37
CA GLN A 10 5.70 11.79 -11.02
C GLN A 10 6.21 13.10 -10.41
N GLU A 11 5.37 14.14 -10.37
CA GLU A 11 5.72 15.44 -9.78
C GLU A 11 6.22 15.29 -8.34
N MET A 12 5.51 14.51 -7.52
CA MET A 12 5.88 14.28 -6.11
C MET A 12 7.27 13.64 -5.96
N LEU A 13 7.62 12.67 -6.82
CA LEU A 13 8.92 12.01 -6.79
C LEU A 13 10.03 12.93 -7.33
N GLU A 14 9.74 13.71 -8.37
CA GLU A 14 10.69 14.67 -8.95
C GLU A 14 10.99 15.82 -7.98
N ASP A 15 10.01 16.32 -7.27
CA ASP A 15 10.19 17.30 -6.18
C ASP A 15 11.08 16.76 -5.05
N ALA A 16 11.04 15.44 -4.82
CA ALA A 16 11.93 14.75 -3.90
C ALA A 16 13.33 14.44 -4.51
N GLY A 17 13.61 14.91 -5.72
CA GLY A 17 14.89 14.70 -6.41
C GLY A 17 15.05 13.33 -7.07
N ILE A 18 13.96 12.59 -7.28
CA ILE A 18 13.97 11.24 -7.87
C ILE A 18 13.64 11.34 -9.36
N ASN A 19 14.58 10.97 -10.22
CA ASN A 19 14.31 10.88 -11.66
C ASN A 19 13.34 9.72 -11.96
N THR A 20 12.26 10.01 -12.66
CA THR A 20 11.13 9.09 -12.91
C THR A 20 11.10 8.47 -14.31
N ASP A 21 11.93 8.92 -15.26
CA ASP A 21 11.98 8.44 -16.66
C ASP A 21 13.42 8.12 -17.11
N SER A 22 14.14 7.37 -16.30
CA SER A 22 15.52 6.97 -16.62
C SER A 22 15.55 5.90 -17.72
N ALA A 23 16.44 6.06 -18.69
CA ALA A 23 16.74 5.04 -19.69
C ALA A 23 17.48 3.81 -19.11
N SER A 24 18.13 3.99 -17.94
CA SER A 24 18.82 2.93 -17.20
C SER A 24 18.46 2.99 -15.73
N PRO A 25 17.20 2.65 -15.38
CA PRO A 25 16.70 2.80 -14.02
C PRO A 25 17.31 1.75 -13.07
N GLN A 26 17.53 2.13 -11.82
CA GLN A 26 17.87 1.20 -10.74
C GLN A 26 16.64 0.45 -10.22
N TYR A 27 15.45 1.04 -10.37
CA TYR A 27 14.17 0.46 -9.95
C TYR A 27 13.08 0.80 -10.96
N VAL A 28 12.17 -0.14 -11.22
CA VAL A 28 10.85 0.14 -11.74
C VAL A 28 9.95 0.41 -10.53
N VAL A 29 9.29 1.57 -10.52
CA VAL A 29 8.36 1.97 -9.47
C VAL A 29 6.95 1.91 -10.03
N LEU A 30 6.07 1.17 -9.36
CA LEU A 30 4.67 1.01 -9.73
C LEU A 30 3.77 1.60 -8.65
N GLY A 31 2.94 2.55 -9.03
CA GLY A 31 1.86 3.10 -8.22
C GLY A 31 0.49 2.83 -8.80
N TYR A 32 -0.55 3.34 -8.14
CA TYR A 32 -1.89 3.38 -8.71
C TYR A 32 -1.89 4.35 -9.89
N ASP A 33 -2.04 3.81 -11.10
CA ASP A 33 -1.93 4.58 -12.34
C ASP A 33 -3.26 4.53 -13.11
N THR A 34 -4.00 5.63 -13.06
CA THR A 34 -5.23 5.83 -13.85
C THR A 34 -4.96 6.38 -15.25
N GLU A 35 -3.69 6.63 -15.56
CA GLU A 35 -3.19 7.16 -16.85
C GLU A 35 -2.35 6.12 -17.58
N ILE A 36 -2.59 4.85 -17.30
CA ILE A 36 -1.81 3.73 -17.85
C ILE A 36 -1.85 3.72 -19.38
N THR A 37 -0.70 3.52 -20.00
CA THR A 37 -0.57 3.33 -21.44
C THR A 37 0.20 2.07 -21.76
N TYR A 38 0.00 1.53 -22.97
CA TYR A 38 0.77 0.39 -23.43
C TYR A 38 2.27 0.70 -23.48
N GLU A 39 2.64 1.94 -23.77
CA GLU A 39 4.05 2.39 -23.75
C GLU A 39 4.65 2.29 -22.35
N LYS A 40 3.97 2.82 -21.31
CA LYS A 40 4.41 2.70 -19.92
C LYS A 40 4.64 1.24 -19.54
N LEU A 41 3.66 0.37 -19.86
CA LEU A 41 3.74 -1.07 -19.55
C LEU A 41 4.89 -1.76 -20.30
N SER A 42 5.06 -1.46 -21.59
CA SER A 42 6.10 -2.07 -22.43
C SER A 42 7.49 -1.70 -21.96
N ARG A 43 7.74 -0.42 -21.68
CA ARG A 43 9.04 0.05 -21.19
C ARG A 43 9.37 -0.53 -19.81
N ALA A 44 8.40 -0.55 -18.89
CA ALA A 44 8.56 -1.20 -17.60
C ALA A 44 8.91 -2.70 -17.75
N SER A 45 8.18 -3.43 -18.59
CA SER A 45 8.45 -4.85 -18.86
C SER A 45 9.87 -5.08 -19.38
N ILE A 46 10.34 -4.23 -20.29
CA ILE A 46 11.71 -4.32 -20.83
C ILE A 46 12.76 -4.14 -19.72
N HIS A 47 12.54 -3.20 -18.79
CA HIS A 47 13.44 -3.02 -17.65
C HIS A 47 13.40 -4.21 -16.70
N LEU A 48 12.22 -4.74 -16.40
CA LEU A 48 12.05 -5.92 -15.55
C LEU A 48 12.73 -7.16 -16.16
N HIS A 49 12.60 -7.40 -17.48
CA HIS A 49 13.32 -8.46 -18.17
C HIS A 49 14.85 -8.32 -18.11
N LYS A 50 15.37 -7.11 -17.96
CA LYS A 50 16.80 -6.84 -17.74
C LYS A 50 17.24 -7.03 -16.30
N GLY A 51 16.34 -7.46 -15.41
CA GLY A 51 16.64 -7.71 -14.00
C GLY A 51 16.53 -6.47 -13.10
N VAL A 52 15.94 -5.37 -13.59
CA VAL A 52 15.67 -4.21 -12.75
C VAL A 52 14.59 -4.58 -11.72
N PRO A 53 14.80 -4.37 -10.40
CA PRO A 53 13.84 -4.73 -9.38
C PRO A 53 12.57 -3.88 -9.43
N LEU A 54 11.43 -4.50 -9.07
CA LEU A 54 10.12 -3.87 -9.01
C LEU A 54 9.81 -3.44 -7.58
N VAL A 55 9.58 -2.14 -7.38
CA VAL A 55 9.09 -1.53 -6.14
C VAL A 55 7.66 -1.06 -6.36
N VAL A 56 6.75 -1.37 -5.45
CA VAL A 56 5.33 -1.04 -5.59
C VAL A 56 4.81 -0.23 -4.40
N SER A 57 3.85 0.63 -4.66
CA SER A 57 3.23 1.45 -3.61
C SER A 57 2.39 0.59 -2.65
N HIS A 58 1.53 -0.30 -3.17
CA HIS A 58 0.64 -1.18 -2.40
C HIS A 58 0.19 -2.37 -3.26
N PRO A 59 -0.30 -3.47 -2.66
CA PRO A 59 -0.63 -4.70 -3.38
C PRO A 59 -2.12 -4.84 -3.71
N ASP A 60 -2.97 -3.83 -3.47
CA ASP A 60 -4.41 -3.94 -3.63
C ASP A 60 -4.77 -4.26 -5.10
N MET A 61 -5.54 -5.32 -5.30
CA MET A 61 -5.93 -5.81 -6.63
C MET A 61 -7.03 -4.97 -7.26
N VAL A 62 -7.89 -4.38 -6.42
CA VAL A 62 -9.11 -3.73 -6.84
C VAL A 62 -9.31 -2.43 -6.06
N CYS A 63 -9.55 -1.34 -6.79
CA CYS A 63 -10.07 -0.11 -6.25
C CYS A 63 -11.59 -0.16 -6.25
N PRO A 64 -12.27 -0.02 -5.09
CA PRO A 64 -13.74 -0.02 -5.02
C PRO A 64 -14.36 1.13 -5.81
N SER A 65 -15.44 0.84 -6.54
CA SER A 65 -16.23 1.83 -7.26
C SER A 65 -17.72 1.45 -7.21
N PRO A 66 -18.65 2.41 -7.26
CA PRO A 66 -20.07 2.12 -7.30
C PRO A 66 -20.50 1.26 -8.48
N ASP A 67 -19.80 1.33 -9.60
CA ASP A 67 -20.10 0.60 -10.83
C ASP A 67 -19.36 -0.75 -10.93
N GLY A 68 -18.59 -1.13 -9.91
CA GLY A 68 -17.79 -2.34 -9.85
C GLY A 68 -16.32 -2.06 -9.54
N GLY A 69 -15.56 -3.12 -9.30
CA GLY A 69 -14.13 -2.98 -8.98
C GLY A 69 -13.30 -2.53 -10.18
N LEU A 70 -12.43 -1.55 -9.98
CA LEU A 70 -11.48 -1.07 -10.98
C LEU A 70 -10.10 -1.70 -10.75
N PRO A 71 -9.27 -1.90 -11.82
CA PRO A 71 -7.92 -2.39 -11.64
C PRO A 71 -7.10 -1.45 -10.74
N ASP A 72 -6.42 -2.02 -9.74
CA ASP A 72 -5.50 -1.31 -8.86
C ASP A 72 -4.06 -1.83 -9.06
N THR A 73 -3.12 -1.33 -8.30
CA THR A 73 -1.68 -1.62 -8.38
C THR A 73 -1.38 -3.12 -8.40
N GLY A 74 -2.08 -3.91 -7.61
CA GLY A 74 -1.95 -5.37 -7.58
C GLY A 74 -2.32 -6.04 -8.91
N ALA A 75 -3.28 -5.50 -9.66
CA ALA A 75 -3.63 -6.00 -10.98
C ALA A 75 -2.48 -5.77 -11.97
N TYR A 76 -1.81 -4.62 -11.92
CA TYR A 76 -0.62 -4.34 -12.72
C TYR A 76 0.59 -5.18 -12.28
N MET A 77 0.74 -5.46 -10.98
CA MET A 77 1.73 -6.42 -10.49
C MET A 77 1.54 -7.79 -11.12
N ALA A 78 0.30 -8.29 -11.12
CA ALA A 78 -0.04 -9.57 -11.73
C ALA A 78 0.24 -9.58 -13.26
N LEU A 79 -0.01 -8.47 -13.95
CA LEU A 79 0.34 -8.29 -15.36
C LEU A 79 1.86 -8.42 -15.56
N PHE A 80 2.66 -7.71 -14.76
CA PHE A 80 4.12 -7.76 -14.87
C PHE A 80 4.67 -9.14 -14.51
N GLU A 81 4.14 -9.80 -13.47
CA GLU A 81 4.54 -11.18 -13.12
C GLU A 81 4.22 -12.15 -14.26
N ALA A 82 3.01 -12.08 -14.85
CA ALA A 82 2.62 -12.91 -15.97
C ALA A 82 3.48 -12.66 -17.23
N THR A 83 3.89 -11.40 -17.46
CA THR A 83 4.65 -11.02 -18.65
C THR A 83 6.15 -11.31 -18.51
N THR A 84 6.71 -11.07 -17.34
CA THR A 84 8.18 -11.05 -17.12
C THR A 84 8.67 -12.11 -16.14
N GLY A 85 7.78 -12.72 -15.35
CA GLY A 85 8.13 -13.59 -14.22
C GLY A 85 8.64 -12.86 -12.99
N VAL A 86 8.73 -11.52 -13.03
CA VAL A 86 9.28 -10.70 -11.93
C VAL A 86 8.19 -10.40 -10.91
N LYS A 87 8.48 -10.70 -9.64
CA LYS A 87 7.66 -10.33 -8.49
C LYS A 87 8.17 -9.04 -7.88
N ALA A 88 7.28 -8.31 -7.18
CA ALA A 88 7.68 -7.13 -6.43
C ALA A 88 8.77 -7.47 -5.40
N THR A 89 9.87 -6.73 -5.45
CA THR A 89 10.98 -6.84 -4.52
C THR A 89 10.65 -6.14 -3.20
N HIS A 90 9.85 -5.07 -3.28
CA HIS A 90 9.43 -4.29 -2.13
C HIS A 90 8.02 -3.72 -2.35
N VAL A 91 7.23 -3.78 -1.28
CA VAL A 91 5.89 -3.15 -1.19
C VAL A 91 5.98 -2.07 -0.12
N SER A 92 5.81 -0.80 -0.51
CA SER A 92 5.97 0.33 0.41
C SER A 92 4.74 0.55 1.30
N GLY A 93 3.55 0.28 0.78
CA GLY A 93 2.27 0.46 1.48
C GLY A 93 1.95 -0.65 2.48
N LYS A 94 0.78 -0.55 3.09
CA LYS A 94 0.23 -1.57 4.01
C LYS A 94 0.27 -2.97 3.37
N PRO A 95 0.64 -4.01 4.10
CA PRO A 95 0.89 -4.10 5.54
C PRO A 95 2.35 -3.83 5.96
N ASN A 96 3.15 -3.12 5.14
CA ASN A 96 4.53 -2.79 5.49
C ASN A 96 4.58 -1.80 6.65
N ALA A 97 5.17 -2.21 7.77
CA ALA A 97 5.31 -1.39 8.96
C ALA A 97 6.18 -0.14 8.76
N GLY A 98 7.06 -0.12 7.74
CA GLY A 98 7.95 0.99 7.46
C GLY A 98 7.22 2.33 7.30
N MET A 99 6.01 2.32 6.71
CA MET A 99 5.18 3.52 6.59
C MET A 99 4.91 4.22 7.92
N ILE A 100 4.47 3.46 8.92
CA ILE A 100 4.08 4.00 10.23
C ILE A 100 5.31 4.19 11.12
N LEU A 101 6.29 3.29 11.06
CA LEU A 101 7.51 3.37 11.86
C LEU A 101 8.34 4.61 11.56
N HIS A 102 8.48 4.98 10.29
CA HIS A 102 9.16 6.21 9.91
C HIS A 102 8.51 7.45 10.54
N LYS A 103 7.16 7.51 10.51
CA LYS A 103 6.43 8.64 11.11
C LYS A 103 6.48 8.64 12.63
N ILE A 104 6.45 7.48 13.25
CA ILE A 104 6.60 7.31 14.71
C ILE A 104 7.98 7.82 15.16
N GLU A 105 9.03 7.45 14.45
CA GLU A 105 10.40 7.89 14.70
C GLU A 105 10.56 9.41 14.54
N GLU A 106 10.02 9.98 13.45
CA GLU A 106 10.02 11.43 13.20
C GLU A 106 9.36 12.22 14.34
N LEU A 107 8.28 11.66 14.91
CA LEU A 107 7.57 12.26 16.04
C LEU A 107 8.22 12.00 17.41
N GLY A 108 9.29 11.22 17.47
CA GLY A 108 9.97 10.84 18.71
C GLY A 108 9.13 9.96 19.64
N LEU A 109 8.15 9.23 19.09
CA LEU A 109 7.26 8.34 19.84
C LEU A 109 7.77 6.88 19.81
N LYS A 110 7.19 6.06 20.69
CA LYS A 110 7.37 4.60 20.62
C LYS A 110 6.16 3.96 19.94
N PRO A 111 6.30 2.83 19.22
CA PRO A 111 5.17 2.14 18.61
C PRO A 111 4.01 1.86 19.59
N ALA A 112 4.32 1.42 20.82
CA ALA A 112 3.32 1.15 21.86
C ALA A 112 2.56 2.41 22.36
N GLU A 113 2.96 3.60 21.97
CA GLU A 113 2.26 4.86 22.26
C GLU A 113 1.35 5.30 21.10
N CYS A 114 1.32 4.49 20.01
CA CYS A 114 0.62 4.80 18.77
C CYS A 114 -0.52 3.83 18.53
N VAL A 115 -1.54 4.33 17.85
CA VAL A 115 -2.72 3.56 17.48
C VAL A 115 -2.91 3.63 15.97
N MET A 116 -3.03 2.47 15.31
CA MET A 116 -3.48 2.34 13.95
C MET A 116 -4.98 2.04 13.95
N VAL A 117 -5.78 2.91 13.35
CA VAL A 117 -7.22 2.69 13.17
C VAL A 117 -7.47 2.32 11.71
N GLY A 118 -8.13 1.21 11.47
CA GLY A 118 -8.42 0.73 10.12
C GLY A 118 -9.57 -0.27 10.07
N ASP A 119 -10.00 -0.61 8.87
CA ASP A 119 -11.13 -1.49 8.61
C ASP A 119 -10.73 -2.82 7.95
N ARG A 120 -9.43 -3.02 7.67
CA ARG A 120 -8.94 -4.24 7.03
C ARG A 120 -8.01 -5.02 7.95
N LEU A 121 -8.28 -6.31 8.09
CA LEU A 121 -7.47 -7.21 8.92
C LEU A 121 -6.07 -7.42 8.29
N TYR A 122 -6.02 -7.82 7.03
CA TYR A 122 -4.80 -8.23 6.32
C TYR A 122 -3.86 -7.09 5.91
N THR A 123 -4.29 -5.84 6.04
CA THR A 123 -3.46 -4.66 5.78
C THR A 123 -3.27 -3.79 7.02
N ASP A 124 -4.35 -3.24 7.58
CA ASP A 124 -4.28 -2.25 8.66
C ASP A 124 -3.88 -2.91 9.99
N MET A 125 -4.56 -4.00 10.36
CA MET A 125 -4.25 -4.71 11.61
C MET A 125 -2.91 -5.43 11.52
N GLU A 126 -2.60 -6.01 10.37
CA GLU A 126 -1.29 -6.61 10.10
C GLU A 126 -0.15 -5.56 10.21
N MET A 127 -0.36 -4.35 9.70
CA MET A 127 0.62 -3.26 9.84
C MET A 127 0.79 -2.83 11.30
N ALA A 128 -0.31 -2.74 12.05
CA ALA A 128 -0.25 -2.45 13.49
C ALA A 128 0.58 -3.49 14.24
N GLU A 129 0.32 -4.79 14.01
CA GLU A 129 1.08 -5.88 14.64
C GLU A 129 2.56 -5.82 14.28
N ARG A 130 2.89 -5.69 12.99
CA ARG A 130 4.28 -5.62 12.50
C ARG A 130 5.04 -4.41 13.02
N SER A 131 4.37 -3.30 13.27
CA SER A 131 4.99 -2.09 13.80
C SER A 131 5.12 -2.09 15.33
N GLY A 132 4.35 -2.92 16.03
CA GLY A 132 4.21 -2.88 17.49
C GLY A 132 3.29 -1.76 17.99
N ALA A 133 2.52 -1.13 17.10
CA ALA A 133 1.46 -0.18 17.46
C ALA A 133 0.18 -0.92 17.87
N HIS A 134 -0.73 -0.23 18.56
CA HIS A 134 -2.03 -0.78 18.87
C HIS A 134 -2.96 -0.73 17.65
N GLY A 135 -3.55 -1.88 17.27
CA GLY A 135 -4.55 -1.95 16.21
C GLY A 135 -5.97 -1.73 16.74
N VAL A 136 -6.71 -0.82 16.15
CA VAL A 136 -8.15 -0.62 16.40
C VAL A 136 -8.91 -0.93 15.12
N LEU A 137 -9.65 -2.04 15.12
CA LEU A 137 -10.50 -2.43 13.99
C LEU A 137 -11.84 -1.72 14.07
N VAL A 138 -12.25 -1.05 13.00
CA VAL A 138 -13.60 -0.50 12.83
C VAL A 138 -14.41 -1.38 11.89
N LEU A 139 -15.64 -1.72 12.27
CA LEU A 139 -16.53 -2.59 11.49
C LEU A 139 -17.45 -1.83 10.53
N SER A 140 -17.23 -0.53 10.38
CA SER A 140 -17.96 0.31 9.43
C SER A 140 -17.42 0.26 7.98
N GLY A 141 -16.35 -0.50 7.75
CA GLY A 141 -15.70 -0.68 6.44
C GLY A 141 -15.78 -2.11 5.93
N GLU A 142 -14.62 -2.67 5.55
CA GLU A 142 -14.54 -3.96 4.86
C GLU A 142 -14.70 -5.17 5.81
N ALA A 143 -14.00 -5.20 6.94
CA ALA A 143 -13.97 -6.36 7.81
C ALA A 143 -15.28 -6.57 8.57
N THR A 144 -15.71 -7.83 8.64
CA THR A 144 -16.84 -8.29 9.43
C THR A 144 -16.42 -8.98 10.72
N ARG A 145 -17.36 -9.25 11.65
CA ARG A 145 -17.09 -10.06 12.85
C ARG A 145 -16.74 -11.50 12.50
N GLU A 146 -17.24 -12.02 11.40
CA GLU A 146 -16.96 -13.37 10.91
C GLU A 146 -15.51 -13.45 10.39
N ASP A 147 -15.07 -12.45 9.63
CA ASP A 147 -13.68 -12.37 9.17
C ASP A 147 -12.71 -12.30 10.34
N LEU A 148 -13.03 -11.49 11.36
CA LEU A 148 -12.21 -11.37 12.58
C LEU A 148 -12.09 -12.71 13.31
N ALA A 149 -13.16 -13.52 13.38
CA ALA A 149 -13.14 -14.81 14.06
C ALA A 149 -12.22 -15.83 13.36
N ASN A 150 -11.94 -15.66 12.09
CA ASN A 150 -11.14 -16.55 11.25
C ASN A 150 -9.75 -15.99 10.90
N ALA A 151 -9.47 -14.74 11.26
CA ALA A 151 -8.21 -14.07 10.93
C ALA A 151 -7.10 -14.38 11.97
N PRO A 152 -5.84 -14.40 11.56
CA PRO A 152 -4.72 -14.51 12.48
C PRO A 152 -4.42 -13.20 13.23
N GLN A 153 -4.85 -12.05 12.71
CA GLN A 153 -4.61 -10.74 13.31
C GLN A 153 -5.45 -10.52 14.57
N ASN A 154 -4.85 -9.92 15.61
CA ASN A 154 -5.47 -9.67 16.90
C ASN A 154 -5.53 -8.17 17.21
N PRO A 155 -6.59 -7.47 16.79
CA PRO A 155 -6.77 -6.05 17.14
C PRO A 155 -6.80 -5.83 18.66
N SER A 156 -6.16 -4.76 19.14
CA SER A 156 -6.21 -4.35 20.54
C SER A 156 -7.63 -3.90 20.97
N LEU A 157 -8.42 -3.42 20.01
CA LEU A 157 -9.79 -2.98 20.22
C LEU A 157 -10.60 -3.16 18.92
N VAL A 158 -11.87 -3.55 19.05
CA VAL A 158 -12.84 -3.64 17.94
C VAL A 158 -14.04 -2.76 18.28
N VAL A 159 -14.40 -1.87 17.36
CA VAL A 159 -15.55 -0.96 17.51
C VAL A 159 -16.40 -0.94 16.24
N GLU A 160 -17.67 -0.61 16.36
CA GLU A 160 -18.57 -0.55 15.19
C GLU A 160 -18.19 0.59 14.24
N SER A 161 -17.70 1.72 14.77
CA SER A 161 -17.33 2.90 13.98
C SER A 161 -16.31 3.74 14.75
N VAL A 162 -15.51 4.53 14.02
CA VAL A 162 -14.54 5.49 14.58
C VAL A 162 -15.21 6.51 15.52
N ASP A 163 -16.49 6.83 15.31
CA ASP A 163 -17.27 7.75 16.17
C ASP A 163 -17.29 7.33 17.64
N LEU A 164 -17.18 6.02 17.90
CA LEU A 164 -17.16 5.50 19.27
C LEU A 164 -15.85 5.80 20.01
N LEU A 165 -14.79 6.08 19.28
CA LEU A 165 -13.50 6.49 19.86
C LEU A 165 -13.53 7.93 20.33
N CYS A 166 -14.32 8.80 19.68
CA CYS A 166 -14.42 10.23 19.97
C CYS A 166 -15.39 10.54 21.12
N ARG A 167 -16.34 9.66 21.43
CA ARG A 167 -17.42 9.92 22.40
C ARG A 167 -17.05 9.73 23.87
N ARG A 168 -15.84 9.27 24.18
CA ARG A 168 -15.40 9.00 25.58
C ARG A 168 -14.46 10.03 26.18
N GLY A 169 -14.32 11.20 25.58
CA GLY A 169 -13.34 12.22 25.97
C GLY A 169 -13.85 13.65 26.13
N CYS A 170 -15.15 13.86 26.32
CA CYS A 170 -15.71 15.18 26.69
C CYS A 170 -16.42 15.12 28.03
#